data_5e8afce072cc252d7d65375a58b81c8a
#
_entry.id   5e8afce072cc252d7d65375a58b81c8a
#
_cell.length_a   1.000
_cell.length_b   1.000
_cell.length_c   1.000
_cell.angle_alpha   90.00
_cell.angle_beta   90.00
_cell.angle_gamma   90.00
#
_symmetry.space_group_name_H-M   'P 1'
#
loop_
_entity.id
_entity.type
_entity.pdbx_description
1 polymer ?
#
loop_
_entity_poly.entity_id
_entity_poly.type
_entity_poly.pdbx_seq_one_letter_code
_entity_poly.pdbx_strand_id
1 'polypeptide(L)'
;MDAVTTTNVLAVAAEAVERKTLVQEYIRHHVLYHVADGNPSVWNLPFIRVPALDVFRHDEVMLAAALVVLVGLFGLLYRKDREIPSGWSNFLEVFVLFVREQIVRPYFQEEDVRRMAPVFCSFFFLILTLNLLGLCPLFSAATSNLSVTGALAMVTGVFMIGGAIWKKGPVGFLKCFVPSGAPLPLLVILIPIEVISFFSRVFALAIRLFANVLAGHILIFALLSMVVLFGWFAAPVVFMVVGIYFFEIFMSLLQAYIFTLLSAIFISQMAYEGH
;
A
#
# COMPACT_ATOMS: atom_id res chain seq x y z
N MET A 1 -58.46 14.13 14.39
CA MET A 1 -57.09 14.67 14.51
C MET A 1 -56.01 13.64 14.15
N ASP A 2 -56.39 12.44 13.74
CA ASP A 2 -55.45 11.29 13.65
C ASP A 2 -55.02 10.85 12.25
N ALA A 3 -55.75 11.23 11.18
CA ALA A 3 -55.40 10.81 9.82
C ALA A 3 -54.18 11.55 9.23
N VAL A 4 -54.04 12.85 9.56
CA VAL A 4 -52.94 13.69 9.06
C VAL A 4 -51.59 13.31 9.71
N THR A 5 -51.66 12.94 11.01
CA THR A 5 -50.47 12.51 11.77
C THR A 5 -49.98 11.17 11.28
N THR A 6 -50.88 10.23 10.97
CA THR A 6 -50.52 8.88 10.44
C THR A 6 -49.93 8.97 9.05
N THR A 7 -50.45 9.84 8.17
CA THR A 7 -49.91 10.05 6.83
C THR A 7 -48.50 10.66 6.87
N ASN A 8 -48.26 11.61 7.76
CA ASN A 8 -46.92 12.19 7.94
C ASN A 8 -45.90 11.17 8.49
N VAL A 9 -46.30 10.32 9.44
CA VAL A 9 -45.44 9.27 9.98
C VAL A 9 -45.08 8.22 8.91
N LEU A 10 -46.06 7.84 8.07
CA LEU A 10 -45.81 6.91 6.96
C LEU A 10 -44.92 7.52 5.89
N ALA A 11 -45.06 8.81 5.59
CA ALA A 11 -44.20 9.51 4.63
C ALA A 11 -42.73 9.58 5.12
N VAL A 12 -42.54 9.91 6.41
CA VAL A 12 -41.19 9.93 7.03
C VAL A 12 -40.57 8.52 7.09
N ALA A 13 -41.40 7.50 7.37
CA ALA A 13 -40.93 6.12 7.37
C ALA A 13 -40.53 5.64 5.95
N ALA A 14 -41.31 6.01 4.93
CA ALA A 14 -41.01 5.70 3.54
C ALA A 14 -39.71 6.38 3.09
N GLU A 15 -39.54 7.65 3.42
CA GLU A 15 -38.30 8.40 3.12
C GLU A 15 -37.07 7.79 3.83
N ALA A 16 -37.25 7.35 5.08
CA ALA A 16 -36.16 6.66 5.82
C ALA A 16 -35.80 5.30 5.23
N VAL A 17 -36.77 4.55 4.69
CA VAL A 17 -36.55 3.29 3.99
C VAL A 17 -35.85 3.54 2.65
N GLU A 18 -36.27 4.53 1.89
CA GLU A 18 -35.65 4.90 0.62
C GLU A 18 -34.21 5.37 0.83
N ARG A 19 -33.93 6.17 1.83
CA ARG A 19 -32.56 6.56 2.21
C ARG A 19 -31.71 5.35 2.61
N LYS A 20 -32.26 4.39 3.34
CA LYS A 20 -31.53 3.14 3.68
C LYS A 20 -31.20 2.31 2.46
N THR A 21 -32.12 2.18 1.51
CA THR A 21 -31.86 1.44 0.25
C THR A 21 -30.80 2.13 -0.59
N LEU A 22 -30.86 3.46 -0.73
CA LEU A 22 -29.83 4.23 -1.44
C LEU A 22 -28.46 4.11 -0.79
N VAL A 23 -28.37 4.11 0.54
CA VAL A 23 -27.11 3.91 1.26
C VAL A 23 -26.59 2.48 1.09
N GLN A 24 -27.46 1.49 1.18
CA GLN A 24 -27.06 0.09 0.93
C GLN A 24 -26.58 -0.12 -0.50
N GLU A 25 -27.22 0.51 -1.47
CA GLU A 25 -26.83 0.44 -2.88
C GLU A 25 -25.52 1.20 -3.13
N TYR A 26 -25.34 2.36 -2.52
CA TYR A 26 -24.10 3.12 -2.56
C TYR A 26 -22.94 2.34 -1.92
N ILE A 27 -23.14 1.79 -0.71
CA ILE A 27 -22.13 0.96 -0.04
C ILE A 27 -21.83 -0.28 -0.87
N ARG A 28 -22.83 -0.97 -1.37
CA ARG A 28 -22.66 -2.16 -2.17
C ARG A 28 -21.94 -1.86 -3.49
N HIS A 29 -22.27 -0.76 -4.16
CA HIS A 29 -21.68 -0.42 -5.43
C HIS A 29 -20.27 0.17 -5.28
N HIS A 30 -20.05 1.05 -4.31
CA HIS A 30 -18.75 1.72 -4.13
C HIS A 30 -17.78 0.90 -3.27
N VAL A 31 -18.21 0.30 -2.18
CA VAL A 31 -17.33 -0.49 -1.31
C VAL A 31 -16.94 -1.79 -1.99
N LEU A 32 -17.88 -2.51 -2.60
CA LEU A 32 -17.58 -3.73 -3.34
C LEU A 32 -16.77 -3.46 -4.61
N TYR A 33 -17.00 -2.33 -5.28
CA TYR A 33 -16.25 -1.94 -6.47
C TYR A 33 -14.79 -1.57 -6.17
N HIS A 34 -14.53 -0.92 -5.03
CA HIS A 34 -13.18 -0.52 -4.64
C HIS A 34 -12.44 -1.57 -3.80
N VAL A 35 -13.13 -2.50 -3.17
CA VAL A 35 -12.58 -3.47 -2.22
C VAL A 35 -12.56 -4.89 -2.76
N ALA A 36 -13.59 -5.29 -3.52
CA ALA A 36 -13.62 -6.57 -4.21
C ALA A 36 -13.17 -6.38 -5.66
N ASP A 37 -12.54 -7.42 -6.24
CA ASP A 37 -12.15 -7.47 -7.65
C ASP A 37 -13.29 -6.98 -8.54
N GLY A 38 -13.33 -5.67 -8.79
CA GLY A 38 -14.35 -5.04 -9.62
C GLY A 38 -14.29 -5.62 -11.02
N ASN A 39 -15.45 -5.94 -11.58
CA ASN A 39 -15.60 -6.43 -12.94
C ASN A 39 -14.81 -5.52 -13.90
N PRO A 40 -13.85 -6.02 -14.68
CA PRO A 40 -12.96 -5.21 -15.53
C PRO A 40 -13.67 -4.36 -16.58
N SER A 41 -14.98 -4.55 -16.75
CA SER A 41 -15.76 -4.00 -17.87
C SER A 41 -16.28 -2.57 -17.70
N VAL A 42 -15.99 -1.86 -16.59
CA VAL A 42 -16.57 -0.52 -16.38
C VAL A 42 -15.56 0.48 -15.85
N TRP A 43 -14.71 1.01 -16.72
CA TRP A 43 -13.96 2.24 -16.50
C TRP A 43 -14.93 3.43 -16.52
N ASN A 44 -15.62 3.66 -15.44
CA ASN A 44 -16.41 4.86 -15.25
C ASN A 44 -15.55 5.97 -14.61
N LEU A 45 -14.55 6.44 -15.35
CA LEU A 45 -14.09 7.80 -15.14
C LEU A 45 -15.26 8.72 -15.48
N PRO A 46 -15.67 9.66 -14.61
CA PRO A 46 -16.89 10.44 -14.79
C PRO A 46 -16.90 11.27 -16.09
N PHE A 47 -15.78 11.35 -16.80
CA PHE A 47 -15.65 12.20 -17.99
C PHE A 47 -15.03 11.53 -19.21
N ILE A 48 -14.39 10.37 -19.13
CA ILE A 48 -13.67 9.77 -20.26
C ILE A 48 -13.79 8.24 -20.24
N ARG A 49 -14.49 7.69 -21.23
CA ARG A 49 -14.45 6.26 -21.55
C ARG A 49 -13.30 5.98 -22.50
N VAL A 50 -12.31 5.21 -22.07
CA VAL A 50 -11.20 4.77 -22.93
C VAL A 50 -11.35 3.28 -23.19
N PRO A 51 -11.98 2.88 -24.31
CA PRO A 51 -12.29 1.47 -24.61
C PRO A 51 -11.03 0.59 -24.74
N ALA A 52 -9.86 1.17 -24.99
CA ALA A 52 -8.60 0.45 -25.05
C ALA A 52 -8.12 -0.05 -23.66
N LEU A 53 -8.65 0.48 -22.57
CA LEU A 53 -8.29 0.10 -21.20
C LEU A 53 -9.22 -0.98 -20.63
N ASP A 54 -10.34 -1.30 -21.29
CA ASP A 54 -11.29 -2.33 -20.84
C ASP A 54 -10.68 -3.75 -20.87
N VAL A 55 -9.53 -3.93 -21.52
CA VAL A 55 -8.79 -5.20 -21.59
C VAL A 55 -7.91 -5.42 -20.35
N PHE A 56 -7.52 -4.35 -19.67
CA PHE A 56 -6.61 -4.40 -18.50
C PHE A 56 -7.41 -4.31 -17.20
N ARG A 57 -6.96 -5.05 -16.19
CA ARG A 57 -7.51 -4.92 -14.83
C ARG A 57 -7.18 -3.54 -14.27
N HIS A 58 -8.07 -3.00 -13.45
CA HIS A 58 -7.86 -1.70 -12.79
C HIS A 58 -6.51 -1.60 -12.07
N ASP A 59 -6.11 -2.67 -11.41
CA ASP A 59 -4.86 -2.75 -10.65
C ASP A 59 -3.63 -2.60 -11.55
N GLU A 60 -3.65 -3.19 -12.74
CA GLU A 60 -2.55 -3.13 -13.71
C GLU A 60 -2.38 -1.71 -14.26
N VAL A 61 -3.49 -1.04 -14.53
CA VAL A 61 -3.47 0.35 -15.00
C VAL A 61 -2.99 1.31 -13.91
N MET A 62 -3.41 1.08 -12.65
CA MET A 62 -2.92 1.87 -11.53
C MET A 62 -1.42 1.68 -11.29
N LEU A 63 -0.93 0.44 -11.43
CA LEU A 63 0.48 0.15 -11.36
C LEU A 63 1.25 0.85 -12.49
N ALA A 64 0.73 0.78 -13.73
CA ALA A 64 1.31 1.49 -14.87
C ALA A 64 1.28 3.00 -14.67
N ALA A 65 0.17 3.56 -14.17
CA ALA A 65 0.05 4.98 -13.86
C ALA A 65 1.07 5.41 -12.79
N ALA A 66 1.24 4.62 -11.73
CA ALA A 66 2.25 4.89 -10.70
C ALA A 66 3.66 4.89 -11.28
N LEU A 67 3.99 3.94 -12.17
CA LEU A 67 5.29 3.91 -12.86
C LEU A 67 5.48 5.13 -13.76
N VAL A 68 4.46 5.53 -14.52
CA VAL A 68 4.51 6.73 -15.37
C VAL A 68 4.72 7.99 -14.52
N VAL A 69 4.01 8.11 -13.40
CA VAL A 69 4.17 9.23 -12.45
C VAL A 69 5.59 9.24 -11.90
N LEU A 70 6.15 8.10 -11.50
CA LEU A 70 7.52 8.01 -11.00
C LEU A 70 8.56 8.35 -12.05
N VAL A 71 8.45 7.79 -13.25
CA VAL A 71 9.36 8.11 -14.37
C VAL A 71 9.27 9.58 -14.73
N GLY A 72 8.06 10.14 -14.76
CA GLY A 72 7.83 11.57 -14.98
C GLY A 72 8.43 12.43 -13.87
N LEU A 73 8.20 12.06 -12.61
CA LEU A 73 8.71 12.79 -11.45
C LEU A 73 10.24 12.84 -11.44
N PHE A 74 10.89 11.70 -11.59
CA PHE A 74 12.35 11.63 -11.60
C PHE A 74 12.95 12.13 -12.92
N GLY A 75 12.33 11.84 -14.08
CA GLY A 75 12.82 12.26 -15.38
C GLY A 75 12.71 13.75 -15.63
N LEU A 76 11.61 14.39 -15.17
CA LEU A 76 11.37 15.82 -15.37
C LEU A 76 12.00 16.70 -14.29
N LEU A 77 11.98 16.23 -13.02
CA LEU A 77 12.42 17.01 -11.86
C LEU A 77 13.89 16.80 -11.53
N TYR A 78 14.47 15.62 -11.82
CA TYR A 78 15.88 15.37 -11.57
C TYR A 78 16.73 15.84 -12.77
N ARG A 79 17.09 17.12 -12.77
CA ARG A 79 18.04 17.68 -13.73
C ARG A 79 19.46 17.50 -13.21
N LYS A 80 20.25 16.71 -13.94
CA LYS A 80 21.65 16.38 -13.64
C LYS A 80 22.62 17.55 -13.81
N ASP A 81 22.18 18.67 -14.40
CA ASP A 81 23.05 19.75 -14.87
C ASP A 81 23.33 20.85 -13.82
N ARG A 82 22.83 20.72 -12.59
CA ARG A 82 23.07 21.71 -11.54
C ARG A 82 23.77 21.08 -10.35
N GLU A 83 24.90 21.65 -9.95
CA GLU A 83 25.64 21.26 -8.74
C GLU A 83 24.83 21.45 -7.44
N ILE A 84 23.89 22.39 -7.44
CA ILE A 84 22.98 22.63 -6.31
C ILE A 84 21.54 22.48 -6.81
N PRO A 85 20.84 21.41 -6.38
CA PRO A 85 19.43 21.23 -6.73
C PRO A 85 18.58 22.33 -6.10
N SER A 86 17.61 22.85 -6.86
CA SER A 86 16.71 23.91 -6.38
C SER A 86 15.24 23.51 -6.54
N GLY A 87 14.40 23.95 -5.59
CA GLY A 87 12.95 23.71 -5.63
C GLY A 87 12.56 22.26 -5.44
N TRP A 88 11.74 21.70 -6.32
CA TRP A 88 11.21 20.33 -6.22
C TRP A 88 12.27 19.24 -6.30
N SER A 89 13.38 19.49 -6.99
CA SER A 89 14.51 18.57 -7.06
C SER A 89 15.15 18.37 -5.68
N ASN A 90 15.30 19.46 -4.91
CA ASN A 90 15.83 19.40 -3.53
C ASN A 90 14.88 18.61 -2.59
N PHE A 91 13.56 18.78 -2.76
CA PHE A 91 12.58 18.03 -1.98
C PHE A 91 12.70 16.51 -2.23
N LEU A 92 12.83 16.07 -3.49
CA LEU A 92 13.03 14.66 -3.81
C LEU A 92 14.37 14.13 -3.28
N GLU A 93 15.43 14.95 -3.37
CA GLU A 93 16.75 14.57 -2.86
C GLU A 93 16.74 14.32 -1.36
N VAL A 94 15.99 15.12 -0.58
CA VAL A 94 15.82 14.90 0.87
C VAL A 94 15.25 13.51 1.15
N PHE A 95 14.23 13.07 0.39
CA PHE A 95 13.67 11.72 0.57
C PHE A 95 14.63 10.61 0.12
N VAL A 96 15.34 10.82 -0.98
CA VAL A 96 16.36 9.85 -1.45
C VAL A 96 17.47 9.70 -0.42
N LEU A 97 17.97 10.82 0.11
CA LEU A 97 18.98 10.82 1.17
C LEU A 97 18.43 10.20 2.46
N PHE A 98 17.19 10.49 2.83
CA PHE A 98 16.52 9.88 3.97
C PHE A 98 16.48 8.35 3.84
N VAL A 99 16.03 7.81 2.71
CA VAL A 99 16.01 6.36 2.48
C VAL A 99 17.41 5.78 2.53
N ARG A 100 18.38 6.43 1.89
CA ARG A 100 19.77 5.96 1.87
C ARG A 100 20.42 5.95 3.25
N GLU A 101 20.33 7.07 3.99
CA GLU A 101 21.06 7.24 5.26
C GLU A 101 20.33 6.61 6.46
N GLN A 102 18.99 6.62 6.47
CA GLN A 102 18.22 6.14 7.62
C GLN A 102 17.71 4.69 7.44
N ILE A 103 17.54 4.21 6.19
CA ILE A 103 17.00 2.87 5.94
C ILE A 103 18.10 1.90 5.46
N VAL A 104 18.95 2.33 4.51
CA VAL A 104 19.89 1.40 3.88
C VAL A 104 21.21 1.32 4.65
N ARG A 105 21.80 2.45 4.93
CA ARG A 105 23.14 2.52 5.55
C ARG A 105 23.28 1.80 6.90
N PRO A 106 22.28 1.81 7.80
CA PRO A 106 22.40 1.09 9.07
C PRO A 106 22.46 -0.43 8.96
N TYR A 107 21.97 -1.00 7.86
CA TYR A 107 21.81 -2.45 7.68
C TYR A 107 22.71 -3.07 6.62
N PHE A 108 23.36 -2.24 5.79
CA PHE A 108 24.24 -2.72 4.71
C PHE A 108 25.65 -2.20 4.86
N GLN A 109 26.63 -2.98 4.36
CA GLN A 109 28.03 -2.53 4.29
C GLN A 109 28.16 -1.38 3.28
N GLU A 110 29.08 -0.46 3.50
CA GLU A 110 29.27 0.74 2.65
C GLU A 110 29.39 0.44 1.15
N GLU A 111 30.00 -0.68 0.78
CA GLU A 111 30.12 -1.12 -0.63
C GLU A 111 28.76 -1.48 -1.23
N ASP A 112 27.86 -2.07 -0.45
CA ASP A 112 26.54 -2.52 -0.88
C ASP A 112 25.50 -1.41 -0.81
N VAL A 113 25.67 -0.40 0.05
CA VAL A 113 24.77 0.75 0.15
C VAL A 113 24.56 1.42 -1.19
N ARG A 114 25.63 1.62 -1.97
CA ARG A 114 25.56 2.24 -3.29
C ARG A 114 24.72 1.44 -4.30
N ARG A 115 24.69 0.10 -4.16
CA ARG A 115 23.95 -0.81 -5.05
C ARG A 115 22.51 -1.01 -4.59
N MET A 116 22.29 -1.05 -3.28
CA MET A 116 20.98 -1.33 -2.68
C MET A 116 20.11 -0.09 -2.54
N ALA A 117 20.69 1.10 -2.34
CA ALA A 117 19.94 2.35 -2.19
C ALA A 117 18.93 2.62 -3.32
N PRO A 118 19.26 2.43 -4.63
CA PRO A 118 18.27 2.62 -5.69
C PRO A 118 17.07 1.67 -5.59
N VAL A 119 17.29 0.41 -5.16
CA VAL A 119 16.22 -0.58 -5.01
C VAL A 119 15.26 -0.17 -3.90
N PHE A 120 15.80 0.23 -2.75
CA PHE A 120 14.95 0.67 -1.63
C PHE A 120 14.27 2.01 -1.89
N CYS A 121 14.92 2.93 -2.60
CA CYS A 121 14.26 4.15 -3.10
C CYS A 121 13.10 3.78 -4.03
N SER A 122 13.28 2.82 -4.94
CA SER A 122 12.20 2.36 -5.81
C SER A 122 11.03 1.79 -5.03
N PHE A 123 11.27 0.96 -4.01
CA PHE A 123 10.21 0.44 -3.13
C PHE A 123 9.48 1.57 -2.40
N PHE A 124 10.22 2.48 -1.77
CA PHE A 124 9.65 3.60 -1.03
C PHE A 124 8.74 4.46 -1.91
N PHE A 125 9.27 4.94 -3.04
CA PHE A 125 8.51 5.83 -3.92
C PHE A 125 7.36 5.10 -4.63
N LEU A 126 7.54 3.83 -5.02
CA LEU A 126 6.46 3.06 -5.65
C LEU A 126 5.28 2.87 -4.70
N ILE A 127 5.55 2.43 -3.46
CA ILE A 127 4.50 2.22 -2.46
C ILE A 127 3.84 3.53 -2.07
N LEU A 128 4.64 4.59 -1.87
CA LEU A 128 4.12 5.92 -1.57
C LEU A 128 3.20 6.42 -2.69
N THR A 129 3.63 6.29 -3.94
CA THR A 129 2.85 6.73 -5.10
C THR A 129 1.57 5.92 -5.26
N LEU A 130 1.62 4.60 -5.10
CA LEU A 130 0.45 3.74 -5.18
C LEU A 130 -0.58 4.08 -4.08
N ASN A 131 -0.12 4.29 -2.86
CA ASN A 131 -1.00 4.64 -1.75
C ASN A 131 -1.61 6.05 -1.93
N LEU A 132 -0.83 7.04 -2.37
CA LEU A 132 -1.32 8.38 -2.64
C LEU A 132 -2.30 8.43 -3.83
N LEU A 133 -2.03 7.67 -4.90
CA LEU A 133 -2.98 7.52 -6.01
C LEU A 133 -4.28 6.87 -5.55
N GLY A 134 -4.19 5.88 -4.66
CA GLY A 134 -5.35 5.22 -4.07
C GLY A 134 -6.23 6.14 -3.22
N LEU A 135 -5.67 7.20 -2.63
CA LEU A 135 -6.45 8.21 -1.89
C LEU A 135 -7.28 9.11 -2.80
N CYS A 136 -6.96 9.17 -4.08
CA CYS A 136 -7.74 9.96 -5.03
C CYS A 136 -9.06 9.23 -5.32
N PRO A 137 -10.23 9.84 -5.05
CA PRO A 137 -11.54 9.17 -5.22
C PRO A 137 -11.88 8.81 -6.67
N LEU A 138 -11.08 9.30 -7.63
CA LEU A 138 -11.21 8.99 -9.06
C LEU A 138 -10.54 7.65 -9.43
N PHE A 139 -9.66 7.14 -8.57
CA PHE A 139 -8.86 5.95 -8.84
C PHE A 139 -9.19 4.84 -7.84
N SER A 140 -9.16 3.61 -8.31
CA SER A 140 -9.21 2.44 -7.42
C SER A 140 -7.85 2.26 -6.75
N ALA A 141 -7.83 1.93 -5.46
CA ALA A 141 -6.58 1.68 -4.76
C ALA A 141 -6.00 0.32 -5.18
N ALA A 142 -4.96 0.31 -6.01
CA ALA A 142 -4.29 -0.94 -6.41
C ALA A 142 -3.76 -1.74 -5.20
N THR A 143 -3.34 -1.04 -4.14
CA THR A 143 -2.86 -1.65 -2.88
C THR A 143 -3.98 -2.20 -1.99
N SER A 144 -5.26 -2.00 -2.32
CA SER A 144 -6.39 -2.71 -1.70
C SER A 144 -6.57 -4.13 -2.25
N ASN A 145 -5.82 -4.52 -3.27
CA ASN A 145 -5.79 -5.87 -3.80
C ASN A 145 -4.62 -6.66 -3.21
N LEU A 146 -4.92 -7.79 -2.56
CA LEU A 146 -3.92 -8.66 -1.96
C LEU A 146 -2.93 -9.23 -2.98
N SER A 147 -3.34 -9.38 -4.25
CA SER A 147 -2.45 -9.85 -5.32
C SER A 147 -1.34 -8.85 -5.60
N VAL A 148 -1.63 -7.54 -5.63
CA VAL A 148 -0.64 -6.48 -5.86
C VAL A 148 0.31 -6.35 -4.67
N THR A 149 -0.23 -6.30 -3.45
CA THR A 149 0.60 -6.22 -2.23
C THR A 149 1.41 -7.48 -2.00
N GLY A 150 0.84 -8.65 -2.33
CA GLY A 150 1.52 -9.94 -2.34
C GLY A 150 2.67 -9.97 -3.34
N ALA A 151 2.48 -9.45 -4.56
CA ALA A 151 3.54 -9.35 -5.56
C ALA A 151 4.71 -8.47 -5.08
N LEU A 152 4.43 -7.30 -4.47
CA LEU A 152 5.46 -6.44 -3.89
C LEU A 152 6.23 -7.14 -2.76
N ALA A 153 5.52 -7.85 -1.87
CA ALA A 153 6.15 -8.61 -0.81
C ALA A 153 6.96 -9.81 -1.35
N MET A 154 6.47 -10.48 -2.40
CA MET A 154 7.21 -11.55 -3.10
C MET A 154 8.51 -11.03 -3.72
N VAL A 155 8.50 -9.84 -4.32
CA VAL A 155 9.73 -9.19 -4.82
C VAL A 155 10.73 -9.01 -3.68
N THR A 156 10.29 -8.55 -2.50
CA THR A 156 11.16 -8.50 -1.30
C THR A 156 11.69 -9.89 -0.93
N GLY A 157 10.86 -10.92 -0.94
CA GLY A 157 11.25 -12.31 -0.70
C GLY A 157 12.33 -12.80 -1.70
N VAL A 158 12.17 -12.46 -2.98
CA VAL A 158 13.18 -12.76 -4.02
C VAL A 158 14.49 -12.04 -3.74
N PHE A 159 14.48 -10.78 -3.30
CA PHE A 159 15.68 -10.06 -2.90
C PHE A 159 16.32 -10.64 -1.62
N MET A 160 15.54 -11.16 -0.68
CA MET A 160 16.06 -11.87 0.50
C MET A 160 16.85 -13.13 0.08
N ILE A 161 16.25 -13.96 -0.78
CA ILE A 161 16.88 -15.18 -1.29
C ILE A 161 18.10 -14.80 -2.14
N GLY A 162 17.95 -13.88 -3.08
CA GLY A 162 19.00 -13.42 -3.99
C GLY A 162 20.19 -12.80 -3.25
N GLY A 163 19.93 -11.96 -2.25
CA GLY A 163 20.96 -11.36 -1.41
C GLY A 163 21.76 -12.39 -0.61
N ALA A 164 21.06 -13.38 -0.03
CA ALA A 164 21.70 -14.47 0.69
C ALA A 164 22.56 -15.35 -0.23
N ILE A 165 22.06 -15.72 -1.41
CA ILE A 165 22.80 -16.52 -2.39
C ILE A 165 24.01 -15.75 -2.93
N TRP A 166 23.87 -14.45 -3.16
CA TRP A 166 24.98 -13.64 -3.68
C TRP A 166 26.12 -13.50 -2.68
N LYS A 167 25.80 -13.30 -1.38
CA LYS A 167 26.83 -13.10 -0.34
C LYS A 167 27.42 -14.41 0.20
N LYS A 168 26.59 -15.43 0.38
CA LYS A 168 26.95 -16.70 1.05
C LYS A 168 27.00 -17.90 0.11
N GLY A 169 26.55 -17.74 -1.14
CA GLY A 169 26.36 -18.83 -2.07
C GLY A 169 25.14 -19.71 -1.76
N PRO A 170 24.77 -20.66 -2.66
CA PRO A 170 23.56 -21.47 -2.49
C PRO A 170 23.62 -22.39 -1.25
N VAL A 171 24.79 -22.91 -0.92
CA VAL A 171 24.98 -23.73 0.29
C VAL A 171 24.88 -22.86 1.56
N GLY A 172 25.40 -21.62 1.50
CA GLY A 172 25.30 -20.66 2.59
C GLY A 172 23.86 -20.23 2.86
N PHE A 173 23.04 -20.08 1.81
CA PHE A 173 21.61 -19.83 1.94
C PHE A 173 20.89 -20.95 2.72
N LEU A 174 21.16 -22.22 2.39
CA LEU A 174 20.56 -23.35 3.13
C LEU A 174 21.03 -23.37 4.60
N LYS A 175 22.26 -22.96 4.87
CA LYS A 175 22.75 -22.83 6.25
C LYS A 175 22.09 -21.71 7.05
N CYS A 176 21.49 -20.71 6.41
CA CYS A 176 20.73 -19.66 7.12
C CYS A 176 19.52 -20.23 7.87
N PHE A 177 19.00 -21.40 7.45
CA PHE A 177 17.91 -22.08 8.15
C PHE A 177 18.41 -23.03 9.27
N VAL A 178 19.72 -23.18 9.43
CA VAL A 178 20.32 -24.07 10.43
C VAL A 178 21.07 -23.20 11.45
N PRO A 179 20.50 -22.93 12.63
CA PRO A 179 21.17 -22.15 13.66
C PRO A 179 22.47 -22.83 14.12
N SER A 180 23.56 -22.07 14.12
CA SER A 180 24.87 -22.57 14.53
C SER A 180 24.90 -22.79 16.06
N GLY A 181 25.40 -23.94 16.50
CA GLY A 181 25.55 -24.27 17.93
C GLY A 181 24.36 -24.98 18.57
N ALA A 182 23.28 -25.24 17.84
CA ALA A 182 22.17 -26.03 18.36
C ALA A 182 22.49 -27.53 18.36
N PRO A 183 22.15 -28.29 19.44
CA PRO A 183 22.31 -29.74 19.47
C PRO A 183 21.39 -30.40 18.42
N LEU A 184 21.88 -31.50 17.81
CA LEU A 184 21.21 -32.21 16.72
C LEU A 184 19.71 -32.51 16.94
N PRO A 185 19.24 -32.91 18.13
CA PRO A 185 17.80 -33.15 18.34
C PRO A 185 16.96 -31.87 18.24
N LEU A 186 17.54 -30.72 18.58
CA LEU A 186 16.84 -29.44 18.55
C LEU A 186 16.69 -28.91 17.13
N LEU A 187 17.62 -29.24 16.23
CA LEU A 187 17.59 -28.82 14.82
C LEU A 187 16.33 -29.30 14.09
N VAL A 188 15.79 -30.47 14.45
CA VAL A 188 14.57 -31.02 13.85
C VAL A 188 13.37 -30.09 14.04
N ILE A 189 13.35 -29.35 15.15
CA ILE A 189 12.29 -28.39 15.48
C ILE A 189 12.64 -26.99 14.98
N LEU A 190 13.91 -26.57 15.09
CA LEU A 190 14.36 -25.24 14.74
C LEU A 190 14.26 -24.96 13.23
N ILE A 191 14.66 -25.90 12.38
CA ILE A 191 14.63 -25.73 10.91
C ILE A 191 13.20 -25.43 10.40
N PRO A 192 12.16 -26.21 10.73
CA PRO A 192 10.79 -25.88 10.35
C PRO A 192 10.34 -24.49 10.84
N ILE A 193 10.71 -24.11 12.07
CA ILE A 193 10.36 -22.81 12.63
C ILE A 193 11.01 -21.67 11.83
N GLU A 194 12.28 -21.80 11.45
CA GLU A 194 12.98 -20.78 10.68
C GLU A 194 12.41 -20.65 9.27
N VAL A 195 12.05 -21.78 8.64
CA VAL A 195 11.36 -21.75 7.33
C VAL A 195 9.99 -21.06 7.44
N ILE A 196 9.19 -21.40 8.46
CA ILE A 196 7.91 -20.72 8.69
C ILE A 196 8.12 -19.24 8.98
N SER A 197 9.12 -18.87 9.76
CA SER A 197 9.49 -17.48 10.05
C SER A 197 9.80 -16.70 8.78
N PHE A 198 10.56 -17.29 7.85
CA PHE A 198 10.87 -16.67 6.56
C PHE A 198 9.59 -16.33 5.77
N PHE A 199 8.69 -17.30 5.58
CA PHE A 199 7.42 -17.06 4.88
C PHE A 199 6.52 -16.07 5.62
N SER A 200 6.49 -16.14 6.94
CA SER A 200 5.72 -15.24 7.79
C SER A 200 6.14 -13.78 7.63
N ARG A 201 7.45 -13.49 7.48
CA ARG A 201 7.97 -12.14 7.24
C ARG A 201 7.42 -11.56 5.94
N VAL A 202 7.50 -12.32 4.84
CA VAL A 202 6.99 -11.90 3.52
C VAL A 202 5.46 -11.70 3.56
N PHE A 203 4.75 -12.65 4.17
CA PHE A 203 3.30 -12.60 4.31
C PHE A 203 2.83 -11.41 5.18
N ALA A 204 3.50 -11.17 6.30
CA ALA A 204 3.20 -10.03 7.18
C ALA A 204 3.39 -8.68 6.45
N LEU A 205 4.37 -8.59 5.56
CA LEU A 205 4.63 -7.41 4.75
C LEU A 205 3.45 -7.14 3.78
N ALA A 206 2.99 -8.19 3.08
CA ALA A 206 1.84 -8.12 2.17
C ALA A 206 0.55 -7.70 2.89
N ILE A 207 0.22 -8.40 3.98
CA ILE A 207 -1.00 -8.12 4.75
C ILE A 207 -0.98 -6.72 5.36
N ARG A 208 0.15 -6.26 5.88
CA ARG A 208 0.24 -4.92 6.46
C ARG A 208 -0.08 -3.83 5.43
N LEU A 209 0.47 -3.94 4.21
CA LEU A 209 0.19 -2.99 3.16
C LEU A 209 -1.28 -3.04 2.72
N PHE A 210 -1.81 -4.23 2.50
CA PHE A 210 -3.21 -4.47 2.17
C PHE A 210 -4.17 -3.94 3.23
N ALA A 211 -3.98 -4.36 4.49
CA ALA A 211 -4.91 -4.04 5.58
C ALA A 211 -4.96 -2.55 5.90
N ASN A 212 -3.82 -1.83 5.81
CA ASN A 212 -3.78 -0.40 6.06
C ASN A 212 -4.66 0.37 5.07
N VAL A 213 -4.49 0.10 3.78
CA VAL A 213 -5.25 0.77 2.70
C VAL A 213 -6.72 0.38 2.75
N LEU A 214 -7.01 -0.92 2.95
CA LEU A 214 -8.38 -1.42 3.04
C LEU A 214 -9.14 -0.79 4.22
N ALA A 215 -8.50 -0.71 5.40
CA ALA A 215 -9.11 -0.13 6.59
C ALA A 215 -9.43 1.35 6.40
N GLY A 216 -8.54 2.12 5.78
CA GLY A 216 -8.74 3.53 5.47
C GLY A 216 -9.93 3.75 4.55
N HIS A 217 -10.00 3.01 3.44
CA HIS A 217 -11.14 3.11 2.53
C HIS A 217 -12.46 2.75 3.17
N ILE A 218 -12.53 1.66 3.95
CA ILE A 218 -13.74 1.27 4.68
C ILE A 218 -14.19 2.39 5.63
N LEU A 219 -13.24 3.00 6.35
CA LEU A 219 -13.53 4.07 7.29
C LEU A 219 -14.11 5.31 6.58
N ILE A 220 -13.50 5.75 5.48
CA ILE A 220 -13.98 6.88 4.69
C ILE A 220 -15.39 6.61 4.15
N PHE A 221 -15.63 5.43 3.56
CA PHE A 221 -16.93 5.07 3.02
C PHE A 221 -18.00 4.97 4.12
N ALA A 222 -17.66 4.44 5.29
CA ALA A 222 -18.57 4.39 6.44
C ALA A 222 -19.00 5.80 6.89
N LEU A 223 -18.07 6.74 6.95
CA LEU A 223 -18.38 8.12 7.32
C LEU A 223 -19.16 8.84 6.23
N LEU A 224 -18.82 8.66 4.96
CA LEU A 224 -19.59 9.24 3.86
C LEU A 224 -21.03 8.72 3.83
N SER A 225 -21.26 7.45 4.18
CA SER A 225 -22.62 6.92 4.31
C SER A 225 -23.40 7.59 5.44
N MET A 226 -22.75 7.97 6.55
CA MET A 226 -23.37 8.77 7.61
C MET A 226 -23.77 10.18 7.11
N VAL A 227 -22.97 10.81 6.25
CA VAL A 227 -23.30 12.11 5.65
C VAL A 227 -24.61 12.02 4.85
N VAL A 228 -24.77 10.95 4.07
CA VAL A 228 -26.00 10.72 3.29
C VAL A 228 -27.21 10.49 4.19
N LEU A 229 -27.05 9.83 5.36
CA LEU A 229 -28.14 9.54 6.29
C LEU A 229 -28.59 10.78 7.08
N PHE A 230 -27.66 11.60 7.55
CA PHE A 230 -27.97 12.72 8.47
C PHE A 230 -28.19 14.06 7.74
N GLY A 231 -27.89 14.16 6.43
CA GLY A 231 -28.13 15.36 5.62
C GLY A 231 -27.45 16.60 6.21
N TRP A 232 -28.20 17.66 6.47
CA TRP A 232 -27.69 18.94 7.00
C TRP A 232 -26.97 18.83 8.35
N PHE A 233 -27.39 17.89 9.21
CA PHE A 233 -26.72 17.62 10.49
C PHE A 233 -25.37 16.91 10.38
N ALA A 234 -24.94 16.57 9.17
CA ALA A 234 -23.69 15.88 8.91
C ALA A 234 -22.44 16.79 8.88
N ALA A 235 -22.57 18.10 9.08
CA ALA A 235 -21.44 19.03 9.05
C ALA A 235 -20.23 18.57 9.92
N PRO A 236 -20.41 18.08 11.17
CA PRO A 236 -19.30 17.55 11.97
C PRO A 236 -18.66 16.31 11.34
N VAL A 237 -19.45 15.46 10.68
CA VAL A 237 -18.96 14.24 10.03
C VAL A 237 -18.11 14.58 8.81
N VAL A 238 -18.50 15.59 8.02
CA VAL A 238 -17.70 16.09 6.89
C VAL A 238 -16.33 16.59 7.38
N PHE A 239 -16.31 17.35 8.46
CA PHE A 239 -15.05 17.80 9.05
C PHE A 239 -14.16 16.63 9.50
N MET A 240 -14.76 15.58 10.07
CA MET A 240 -14.06 14.36 10.47
C MET A 240 -13.52 13.60 9.26
N VAL A 241 -14.28 13.51 8.15
CA VAL A 241 -13.81 12.90 6.89
C VAL A 241 -12.56 13.61 6.37
N VAL A 242 -12.54 14.94 6.36
CA VAL A 242 -11.35 15.72 5.96
C VAL A 242 -10.16 15.41 6.87
N GLY A 243 -10.36 15.33 8.17
CA GLY A 243 -9.31 14.94 9.13
C GLY A 243 -8.76 13.55 8.85
N ILE A 244 -9.62 12.59 8.49
CA ILE A 244 -9.20 11.23 8.14
C ILE A 244 -8.40 11.20 6.83
N TYR A 245 -8.76 12.00 5.82
CA TYR A 245 -7.94 12.10 4.61
C TYR A 245 -6.51 12.59 4.91
N PHE A 246 -6.35 13.57 5.79
CA PHE A 246 -5.01 13.99 6.23
C PHE A 246 -4.26 12.87 6.98
N PHE A 247 -4.99 12.14 7.83
CA PHE A 247 -4.43 11.00 8.53
C PHE A 247 -3.99 9.89 7.56
N GLU A 248 -4.76 9.61 6.51
CA GLU A 248 -4.40 8.61 5.49
C GLU A 248 -3.18 9.00 4.65
N ILE A 249 -3.00 10.30 4.34
CA ILE A 249 -1.77 10.79 3.70
C ILE A 249 -0.56 10.48 4.60
N PHE A 250 -0.67 10.76 5.88
CA PHE A 250 0.38 10.44 6.86
C PHE A 250 0.64 8.94 6.95
N MET A 251 -0.43 8.13 7.02
CA MET A 251 -0.34 6.66 7.05
C MET A 251 0.27 6.10 5.77
N SER A 252 0.01 6.69 4.62
CA SER A 252 0.62 6.31 3.33
C SER A 252 2.14 6.49 3.34
N LEU A 253 2.63 7.62 3.89
CA LEU A 253 4.05 7.89 4.05
C LEU A 253 4.70 6.91 5.06
N LEU A 254 4.05 6.75 6.22
CA LEU A 254 4.51 5.84 7.28
C LEU A 254 4.56 4.39 6.76
N GLN A 255 3.59 3.97 5.99
CA GLN A 255 3.52 2.63 5.42
C GLN A 255 4.64 2.37 4.41
N ALA A 256 4.92 3.35 3.52
CA ALA A 256 6.05 3.25 2.59
C ALA A 256 7.38 3.15 3.35
N TYR A 257 7.55 3.92 4.42
CA TYR A 257 8.72 3.87 5.30
C TYR A 257 8.87 2.49 5.97
N ILE A 258 7.81 2.02 6.64
CA ILE A 258 7.85 0.74 7.38
C ILE A 258 8.11 -0.44 6.43
N PHE A 259 7.45 -0.46 5.27
CA PHE A 259 7.67 -1.51 4.28
C PHE A 259 9.12 -1.55 3.83
N THR A 260 9.67 -0.40 3.45
CA THR A 260 11.05 -0.29 2.97
C THR A 260 12.06 -0.63 4.05
N LEU A 261 11.83 -0.16 5.28
CA LEU A 261 12.68 -0.46 6.44
C LEU A 261 12.70 -1.96 6.76
N LEU A 262 11.53 -2.59 6.85
CA LEU A 262 11.46 -4.03 7.14
C LEU A 262 12.04 -4.88 6.00
N SER A 263 11.85 -4.46 4.75
CA SER A 263 12.51 -5.10 3.62
C SER A 263 14.03 -5.01 3.74
N ALA A 264 14.59 -3.86 4.14
CA ALA A 264 16.02 -3.68 4.36
C ALA A 264 16.54 -4.58 5.49
N ILE A 265 15.83 -4.62 6.63
CA ILE A 265 16.17 -5.48 7.77
C ILE A 265 16.16 -6.94 7.35
N PHE A 266 15.10 -7.41 6.71
CA PHE A 266 14.95 -8.83 6.35
C PHE A 266 15.98 -9.27 5.32
N ILE A 267 16.27 -8.43 4.31
CA ILE A 267 17.30 -8.72 3.31
C ILE A 267 18.69 -8.73 3.97
N SER A 268 18.97 -7.77 4.85
CA SER A 268 20.22 -7.69 5.59
C SER A 268 20.45 -8.92 6.49
N GLN A 269 19.44 -9.30 7.27
CA GLN A 269 19.51 -10.49 8.13
C GLN A 269 19.86 -11.75 7.35
N MET A 270 19.22 -11.97 6.21
CA MET A 270 19.55 -13.14 5.37
C MET A 270 20.92 -13.04 4.70
N ALA A 271 21.34 -11.84 4.30
CA ALA A 271 22.60 -11.63 3.59
C ALA A 271 23.82 -11.62 4.51
N TYR A 272 23.73 -11.01 5.71
CA TYR A 272 24.88 -10.77 6.59
C TYR A 272 24.82 -11.54 7.92
N GLU A 273 23.65 -11.65 8.54
CA GLU A 273 23.44 -12.36 9.79
C GLU A 273 23.11 -13.83 9.45
N GLY A 274 24.13 -14.64 9.23
CA GLY A 274 23.99 -16.10 9.34
C GLY A 274 24.22 -16.47 10.79
N HIS A 275 23.25 -17.11 11.42
CA HIS A 275 23.36 -17.70 12.75
C HIS A 275 24.53 -18.66 12.89
#